data_ca3bfbabdf43a9e6ad8eb736b1adc62f
#
_entry.id   ca3bfbabdf43a9e6ad8eb736b1adc62f
#
_cell.length_a   1.000
_cell.length_b   1.000
_cell.length_c   1.000
_cell.angle_alpha   90.00
_cell.angle_beta   90.00
_cell.angle_gamma   90.00
#
_symmetry.space_group_name_H-M   'P 1'
#
loop_
_entity.id
_entity.type
_entity.pdbx_description
1 polymer ?
#
loop_
_entity_poly.entity_id
_entity_poly.type
_entity_poly.pdbx_seq_one_letter_code
_entity_poly.pdbx_strand_id
1 'polypeptide(L)'
;MNFEWDPEKSHTNRLKHKIDFESAKSLWEDPDRIEIRAPHPIENRYILIGKIGKHLWSAVYTLRGEAIRIISVRRSKKQEMKLYEQEKTREEQ
;
A
#
# COMPACT_ATOMS: atom_id res chain seq x y z
N MET A 1 8.95 -0.41 -12.78
CA MET A 1 8.81 -0.94 -11.43
C MET A 1 8.27 -2.35 -11.52
N ASN A 2 8.94 -3.29 -10.88
CA ASN A 2 8.55 -4.70 -10.92
C ASN A 2 7.73 -5.06 -9.69
N PHE A 3 6.57 -5.65 -9.92
CA PHE A 3 5.71 -6.13 -8.85
C PHE A 3 5.61 -7.65 -8.90
N GLU A 4 5.50 -8.26 -7.73
CA GLU A 4 5.23 -9.68 -7.62
C GLU A 4 4.28 -9.93 -6.45
N TRP A 5 3.62 -11.06 -6.45
CA TRP A 5 2.74 -11.49 -5.37
C TRP A 5 2.33 -12.94 -5.55
N ASP A 6 1.75 -13.49 -4.49
CA ASP A 6 1.12 -14.80 -4.52
C ASP A 6 -0.30 -14.64 -5.11
N PRO A 7 -0.62 -15.28 -6.23
CA PRO A 7 -1.93 -15.15 -6.85
C PRO A 7 -3.10 -15.53 -5.94
N GLU A 8 -2.90 -16.51 -5.06
CA GLU A 8 -3.94 -16.92 -4.12
C GLU A 8 -4.21 -15.83 -3.09
N LYS A 9 -3.16 -15.14 -2.64
CA LYS A 9 -3.32 -14.03 -1.71
C LYS A 9 -4.02 -12.84 -2.35
N SER A 10 -3.74 -12.58 -3.62
CA SER A 10 -4.42 -11.53 -4.38
C SER A 10 -5.92 -11.83 -4.47
N HIS A 11 -6.26 -13.07 -4.77
CA HIS A 11 -7.65 -13.50 -4.85
C HIS A 11 -8.36 -13.38 -3.51
N THR A 12 -7.74 -13.87 -2.44
CA THR A 12 -8.28 -13.78 -1.09
C THR A 12 -8.45 -12.32 -0.67
N ASN A 13 -7.50 -11.48 -1.03
CA ASN A 13 -7.57 -10.05 -0.74
C ASN A 13 -8.76 -9.39 -1.43
N ARG A 14 -9.03 -9.77 -2.68
CA ARG A 14 -10.18 -9.26 -3.41
C ARG A 14 -11.50 -9.64 -2.74
N LEU A 15 -11.61 -10.89 -2.27
CA LEU A 15 -12.82 -11.34 -1.58
C LEU A 15 -13.01 -10.61 -0.25
N LYS A 16 -11.93 -10.41 0.48
CA LYS A 16 -11.99 -9.84 1.83
C LYS A 16 -12.08 -8.31 1.84
N HIS A 17 -11.32 -7.66 0.98
CA HIS A 17 -11.17 -6.19 1.02
C HIS A 17 -11.65 -5.49 -0.26
N LYS A 18 -12.17 -6.23 -1.22
CA LYS A 18 -12.71 -5.70 -2.49
C LYS A 18 -11.65 -5.08 -3.40
N ILE A 19 -10.41 -5.48 -3.25
CA ILE A 19 -9.32 -5.05 -4.11
C ILE A 19 -8.33 -6.20 -4.30
N ASP A 20 -7.90 -6.45 -5.54
CA ASP A 20 -6.84 -7.40 -5.82
C ASP A 20 -5.50 -6.65 -5.91
N PHE A 21 -4.41 -7.39 -6.02
CA PHE A 21 -3.08 -6.78 -6.03
C PHE A 21 -2.76 -6.11 -7.37
N GLU A 22 -3.34 -6.58 -8.46
CA GLU A 22 -3.17 -5.92 -9.75
C GLU A 22 -3.73 -4.49 -9.71
N SER A 23 -4.94 -4.33 -9.17
CA SER A 23 -5.55 -3.01 -9.01
C SER A 23 -4.77 -2.14 -8.04
N ALA A 24 -4.18 -2.74 -7.02
CA ALA A 24 -3.43 -2.01 -6.00
C ALA A 24 -2.14 -1.38 -6.53
N LYS A 25 -1.63 -1.83 -7.68
CA LYS A 25 -0.42 -1.24 -8.26
C LYS A 25 -0.55 0.26 -8.49
N SER A 26 -1.76 0.74 -8.75
CA SER A 26 -1.99 2.17 -8.99
C SER A 26 -1.72 3.04 -7.76
N LEU A 27 -1.64 2.46 -6.56
CA LEU A 27 -1.27 3.20 -5.35
C LEU A 27 0.13 3.79 -5.48
N TRP A 28 1.03 3.08 -6.17
CA TRP A 28 2.40 3.56 -6.38
C TRP A 28 2.49 4.73 -7.37
N GLU A 29 1.40 5.03 -8.07
CA GLU A 29 1.32 6.16 -8.99
C GLU A 29 0.76 7.43 -8.33
N ASP A 30 0.23 7.32 -7.11
CA ASP A 30 -0.26 8.48 -6.38
C ASP A 30 0.92 9.38 -5.99
N PRO A 31 0.96 10.64 -6.49
CA PRO A 31 2.06 11.54 -6.16
C PRO A 31 2.10 11.95 -4.70
N ASP A 32 1.00 11.80 -3.99
CA ASP A 32 0.90 12.13 -2.56
C ASP A 32 1.09 10.92 -1.64
N ARG A 33 1.40 9.76 -2.22
CA ARG A 33 1.57 8.54 -1.41
C ARG A 33 2.65 8.71 -0.37
N ILE A 34 2.46 8.03 0.76
CA ILE A 34 3.48 7.98 1.82
C ILE A 34 3.84 6.53 2.11
N GLU A 35 5.07 6.34 2.54
CA GLU A 35 5.59 5.03 2.87
C GLU A 35 6.06 5.02 4.32
N ILE A 36 5.63 4.01 5.07
CA ILE A 36 5.97 3.85 6.47
C ILE A 36 6.66 2.51 6.65
N ARG A 37 7.70 2.49 7.46
CA ARG A 37 8.36 1.25 7.79
C ARG A 37 7.52 0.48 8.82
N ALA A 38 7.27 -0.80 8.53
CA ALA A 38 6.52 -1.68 9.42
C ALA A 38 7.44 -2.84 9.83
N PRO A 39 8.13 -2.74 10.97
CA PRO A 39 9.07 -3.79 11.37
C PRO A 39 8.42 -5.16 11.47
N HIS A 40 9.15 -6.18 11.02
CA HIS A 40 8.70 -7.56 11.05
C HIS A 40 9.90 -8.47 11.39
N PRO A 41 9.72 -9.52 12.20
CA PRO A 41 10.84 -10.33 12.67
C PRO A 41 11.66 -11.01 11.57
N ILE A 42 11.04 -11.36 10.45
CA ILE A 42 11.67 -12.15 9.40
C ILE A 42 12.22 -11.27 8.26
N GLU A 43 11.54 -10.18 7.94
CA GLU A 43 11.92 -9.33 6.81
C GLU A 43 11.47 -7.88 7.07
N ASN A 44 12.05 -6.96 6.32
CA ASN A 44 11.60 -5.57 6.38
C ASN A 44 10.30 -5.43 5.60
N ARG A 45 9.27 -4.94 6.26
CA ARG A 45 7.99 -4.64 5.64
C ARG A 45 7.73 -3.15 5.65
N TYR A 46 6.91 -2.73 4.71
CA TYR A 46 6.54 -1.32 4.52
C TYR A 46 5.04 -1.24 4.29
N ILE A 47 4.48 -0.11 4.65
CA ILE A 47 3.08 0.19 4.36
C ILE A 47 3.07 1.43 3.47
N LEU A 48 2.51 1.30 2.28
CA LEU A 48 2.29 2.42 1.38
C LEU A 48 0.84 2.85 1.51
N ILE A 49 0.62 4.12 1.82
CA ILE A 49 -0.72 4.70 1.91
C ILE A 49 -0.91 5.57 0.68
N GLY A 50 -1.93 5.27 -0.09
CA GLY A 50 -2.21 5.99 -1.31
C GLY A 50 -3.70 6.02 -1.61
N LYS A 51 -4.05 6.76 -2.65
CA LYS A 51 -5.43 6.98 -3.02
C LYS A 51 -5.76 6.31 -4.35
N ILE A 52 -6.90 5.64 -4.38
CA ILE A 52 -7.51 5.17 -5.61
C ILE A 52 -8.94 5.70 -5.61
N GLY A 53 -9.25 6.56 -6.59
CA GLY A 53 -10.56 7.20 -6.62
C GLY A 53 -10.80 8.05 -5.38
N LYS A 54 -11.81 7.72 -4.62
CA LYS A 54 -12.19 8.49 -3.41
C LYS A 54 -11.61 7.92 -2.13
N HIS A 55 -10.96 6.77 -2.19
CA HIS A 55 -10.61 6.03 -0.99
C HIS A 55 -9.10 5.91 -0.81
N LEU A 56 -8.70 5.92 0.45
CA LEU A 56 -7.32 5.66 0.83
C LEU A 56 -7.15 4.19 1.17
N TRP A 57 -6.08 3.61 0.65
CA TRP A 57 -5.73 2.22 0.83
C TRP A 57 -4.33 2.11 1.40
N SER A 58 -4.11 1.07 2.18
CA SER A 58 -2.80 0.78 2.76
C SER A 58 -2.33 -0.57 2.24
N ALA A 59 -1.22 -0.55 1.51
CA ALA A 59 -0.63 -1.75 0.94
C ALA A 59 0.60 -2.14 1.75
N VAL A 60 0.59 -3.37 2.28
CA VAL A 60 1.76 -3.93 2.96
C VAL A 60 2.60 -4.64 1.91
N TYR A 61 3.88 -4.34 1.87
CA TYR A 61 4.79 -4.94 0.91
C TYR A 61 6.17 -5.13 1.50
N THR A 62 6.98 -5.92 0.82
CA THR A 62 8.40 -6.07 1.11
C THR A 62 9.17 -5.96 -0.20
N LEU A 63 10.48 -5.80 -0.10
CA LEU A 63 11.34 -5.71 -1.28
C LEU A 63 12.07 -7.04 -1.45
N ARG A 64 12.06 -7.56 -2.67
CA ARG A 64 12.80 -8.77 -3.04
C ARG A 64 13.64 -8.46 -4.28
N GLY A 65 14.93 -8.20 -4.04
CA GLY A 65 15.77 -7.69 -5.10
C GLY A 65 15.23 -6.36 -5.59
N GLU A 66 14.94 -6.26 -6.88
CA GLU A 66 14.36 -5.05 -7.47
C GLU A 66 12.83 -5.08 -7.51
N ALA A 67 12.23 -6.17 -7.04
CA ALA A 67 10.77 -6.32 -7.08
C ALA A 67 10.11 -5.85 -5.79
N ILE A 68 8.92 -5.29 -5.94
CA ILE A 68 8.03 -4.96 -4.84
C ILE A 68 7.07 -6.14 -4.69
N ARG A 69 7.16 -6.84 -3.56
CA ARG A 69 6.27 -7.97 -3.30
C ARG A 69 5.11 -7.52 -2.44
N ILE A 70 3.93 -7.47 -3.04
CA ILE A 70 2.70 -7.08 -2.33
C ILE A 70 2.23 -8.25 -1.46
N ILE A 71 1.93 -7.95 -0.20
CA ILE A 71 1.53 -8.95 0.79
C ILE A 71 0.06 -8.85 1.13
N SER A 72 -0.45 -7.63 1.32
CA SER A 72 -1.86 -7.38 1.61
C SER A 72 -2.23 -5.95 1.29
N VAL A 73 -3.52 -5.71 1.01
CA VAL A 73 -4.03 -4.37 0.75
C VAL A 73 -5.38 -4.24 1.45
N ARG A 74 -5.59 -3.14 2.16
CA ARG A 74 -6.84 -2.89 2.87
C ARG A 74 -7.15 -1.41 2.87
N ARG A 75 -8.38 -1.07 3.19
CA ARG A 75 -8.73 0.34 3.41
C ARG A 75 -7.89 0.89 4.55
N SER A 76 -7.47 2.12 4.42
CA SER A 76 -6.63 2.76 5.43
C SER A 76 -7.39 2.99 6.72
N LYS A 77 -6.67 2.88 7.84
CA LYS A 77 -7.20 3.19 9.17
C LYS A 77 -7.17 4.70 9.37
N LYS A 78 -7.94 5.19 10.36
CA LYS A 78 -8.01 6.62 10.64
C LYS A 78 -6.65 7.28 10.86
N GLN A 79 -5.75 6.61 11.57
CA GLN A 79 -4.41 7.12 11.82
C GLN A 79 -3.60 7.24 10.52
N GLU A 80 -3.78 6.28 9.64
CA GLU A 80 -3.10 6.28 8.33
C GLU A 80 -3.64 7.39 7.44
N MET A 81 -4.94 7.59 7.47
CA MET A 81 -5.56 8.69 6.72
C MET A 81 -5.07 10.04 7.21
N LYS A 82 -4.90 10.21 8.52
CA LYS A 82 -4.36 11.42 9.09
C LYS A 82 -2.94 11.68 8.62
N LEU A 83 -2.10 10.65 8.61
CA LEU A 83 -0.72 10.78 8.14
C LEU A 83 -0.67 11.23 6.69
N TYR A 84 -1.49 10.63 5.85
CA TYR A 84 -1.57 10.99 4.43
C TYR A 84 -1.96 12.47 4.27
N GLU A 85 -3.02 12.88 4.94
CA GLU A 85 -3.50 14.27 4.85
C GLU A 85 -2.51 15.28 5.43
N GLN A 86 -1.83 14.94 6.52
CA GLN A 86 -0.81 15.80 7.13
C GLN A 86 0.36 16.03 6.19
N GLU A 87 0.87 14.98 5.57
CA GLU A 87 1.98 15.11 4.64
C GLU A 87 1.59 15.90 3.40
N LYS A 88 0.38 15.69 2.90
CA LYS A 88 -0.14 16.44 1.77
C LYS A 88 -0.25 17.94 2.09
N THR A 89 -0.80 18.29 3.25
CA THR A 89 -0.93 19.67 3.70
C THR A 89 0.44 20.31 3.88
N ARG A 90 1.39 19.55 4.42
CA ARG A 90 2.75 20.04 4.65
C ARG A 90 3.46 20.38 3.35
N GLU A 91 3.26 19.59 2.31
CA GLU A 91 3.85 19.86 1.00
C GLU A 91 3.26 21.09 0.32
N GLU A 92 2.01 21.40 0.62
CA GLU A 92 1.31 22.57 0.05
C GLU A 92 1.72 23.87 0.71
N GLN A 93 2.42 23.82 1.82
CA GLN A 93 2.97 24.98 2.50
C GLN A 93 4.41 25.21 2.04
#